data_b09a5f8c10025ca97803a997f48c8def
#
_entry.id   b09a5f8c10025ca97803a997f48c8def
#
_cell.length_a   1.000
_cell.length_b   1.000
_cell.length_c   1.000
_cell.angle_alpha   90.00
_cell.angle_beta   90.00
_cell.angle_gamma   90.00
#
_symmetry.space_group_name_H-M   'P 1'
#
loop_
_entity.id
_entity.type
_entity.pdbx_description
1 polymer ?
#
loop_
_entity_poly.entity_id
_entity_poly.type
_entity_poly.pdbx_seq_one_letter_code
_entity_poly.pdbx_strand_id
1 'polypeptide(L)'
;MTEDAISIGGVDLTQPDSYRAGPPLDAFRRLRERAPVAWHPQKDGPGFLALTGYDEVLAVSRDSATWSSEIDGVYFEPPGPDSPADMRGVMMLTMDPPRHTALRKLVNKGFTPRQVARLNERITEMARDLVDNVVEKGECDFVQEVAGALPSYVIAELLGIPLEDGYRLYELTEITNAGQVQDARIEEAGMQIFAYAAELAARKRAEPGDDIATSLLHAEIDGQGLSDMEFNFFFILLLNGGGDTTRNLVAGGMLALMDNPAELAKLETDASLIPMAVEEMLRYISPVMWFLRTATKDTEVRGIPVEKGGRVAMFYPSANRDETTFADPDRFDITRTPNPHVAFGGGGTHFCLGANLARVEASALVSEVLARMKNMELAGPVERMQSMFINGIHSMPVRFTPASRRGTR
;
A
#
# COMPACT_ATOMS: atom_id res chain seq x y z
N MET A 1 13.15 -34.88 -1.18
CA MET A 1 12.66 -33.73 -0.38
C MET A 1 12.98 -32.50 -1.21
N THR A 2 11.99 -31.79 -1.66
CA THR A 2 12.19 -30.50 -2.35
C THR A 2 12.76 -29.51 -1.32
N GLU A 3 13.85 -28.83 -1.66
CA GLU A 3 14.38 -27.73 -0.84
C GLU A 3 13.23 -26.75 -0.56
N ASP A 4 13.12 -26.30 0.68
CA ASP A 4 12.13 -25.29 1.06
C ASP A 4 12.60 -23.85 0.71
N ALA A 5 11.69 -22.88 0.79
CA ALA A 5 11.96 -21.50 0.43
C ALA A 5 13.08 -20.86 1.28
N ILE A 6 13.22 -21.26 2.56
CA ILE A 6 14.27 -20.75 3.45
C ILE A 6 15.63 -21.28 2.95
N SER A 7 15.74 -22.59 2.64
CA SER A 7 16.96 -23.18 2.13
C SER A 7 17.41 -22.57 0.80
N ILE A 8 16.47 -22.29 -0.12
CA ILE A 8 16.75 -21.67 -1.42
C ILE A 8 17.06 -20.18 -1.26
N GLY A 9 16.18 -19.46 -0.58
CA GLY A 9 16.27 -18.00 -0.42
C GLY A 9 17.34 -17.54 0.57
N GLY A 10 17.72 -18.40 1.52
CA GLY A 10 18.69 -18.08 2.58
C GLY A 10 18.13 -17.15 3.67
N VAL A 11 16.81 -16.89 3.67
CA VAL A 11 16.12 -16.06 4.68
C VAL A 11 14.75 -16.64 4.99
N ASP A 12 14.29 -16.43 6.22
CA ASP A 12 12.93 -16.72 6.65
C ASP A 12 12.04 -15.51 6.32
N LEU A 13 11.10 -15.69 5.38
CA LEU A 13 10.19 -14.63 4.90
C LEU A 13 9.11 -14.26 5.93
N THR A 14 9.00 -14.97 7.06
CA THR A 14 8.09 -14.65 8.16
C THR A 14 8.76 -13.86 9.28
N GLN A 15 10.06 -13.55 9.16
CA GLN A 15 10.81 -12.84 10.19
C GLN A 15 11.02 -11.36 9.81
N PRO A 16 10.68 -10.41 10.69
CA PRO A 16 10.90 -8.98 10.45
C PRO A 16 12.36 -8.64 10.13
N ASP A 17 13.32 -9.35 10.73
CA ASP A 17 14.75 -9.16 10.51
C ASP A 17 15.17 -9.36 9.05
N SER A 18 14.44 -10.20 8.30
CA SER A 18 14.69 -10.42 6.87
C SER A 18 14.39 -9.19 6.00
N TYR A 19 13.71 -8.19 6.56
CA TYR A 19 13.26 -6.98 5.86
C TYR A 19 13.92 -5.69 6.37
N ARG A 20 14.91 -5.76 7.25
CA ARG A 20 15.59 -4.57 7.82
C ARG A 20 16.17 -3.62 6.76
N ALA A 21 16.67 -4.16 5.67
CA ALA A 21 17.21 -3.39 4.55
C ALA A 21 16.18 -3.14 3.42
N GLY A 22 14.90 -3.47 3.65
CA GLY A 22 13.84 -3.52 2.65
C GLY A 22 13.55 -4.96 2.20
N PRO A 23 12.81 -5.15 1.09
CA PRO A 23 12.51 -6.48 0.58
C PRO A 23 13.77 -7.31 0.34
N PRO A 24 13.80 -8.60 0.68
CA PRO A 24 14.97 -9.46 0.51
C PRO A 24 15.15 -9.86 -0.97
N LEU A 25 15.52 -8.91 -1.82
CA LEU A 25 15.52 -9.04 -3.29
C LEU A 25 16.45 -10.16 -3.78
N ASP A 26 17.60 -10.38 -3.12
CA ASP A 26 18.51 -11.47 -3.48
C ASP A 26 17.91 -12.84 -3.17
N ALA A 27 17.16 -12.97 -2.08
CA ALA A 27 16.43 -14.19 -1.77
C ALA A 27 15.33 -14.44 -2.80
N PHE A 28 14.58 -13.41 -3.16
CA PHE A 28 13.53 -13.50 -4.18
C PHE A 28 14.11 -13.88 -5.56
N ARG A 29 15.28 -13.34 -5.94
CA ARG A 29 15.95 -13.72 -7.18
C ARG A 29 16.30 -15.21 -7.18
N ARG A 30 16.95 -15.71 -6.12
CA ARG A 30 17.28 -17.13 -5.99
C ARG A 30 16.03 -18.03 -6.04
N LEU A 31 14.93 -17.60 -5.42
CA LEU A 31 13.65 -18.32 -5.47
C LEU A 31 13.10 -18.36 -6.91
N ARG A 32 13.04 -17.22 -7.61
CA ARG A 32 12.56 -17.19 -9.01
C ARG A 32 13.38 -18.09 -9.92
N GLU A 33 14.71 -18.05 -9.79
CA GLU A 33 15.62 -18.86 -10.61
C GLU A 33 15.50 -20.37 -10.36
N ARG A 34 15.28 -20.80 -9.12
CA ARG A 34 15.35 -22.22 -8.74
C ARG A 34 13.97 -22.85 -8.50
N ALA A 35 13.09 -22.14 -7.81
CA ALA A 35 11.76 -22.61 -7.44
C ALA A 35 10.83 -21.41 -7.22
N PRO A 36 10.25 -20.81 -8.27
CA PRO A 36 9.36 -19.64 -8.15
C PRO A 36 8.09 -19.91 -7.34
N VAL A 37 7.77 -21.16 -7.12
CA VAL A 37 6.79 -21.67 -6.16
C VAL A 37 7.52 -22.62 -5.22
N ALA A 38 7.68 -22.25 -3.95
CA ALA A 38 8.42 -23.04 -2.97
C ALA A 38 7.67 -23.12 -1.65
N TRP A 39 7.71 -24.27 -0.98
CA TRP A 39 7.15 -24.42 0.36
C TRP A 39 7.95 -23.59 1.36
N HIS A 40 7.25 -22.77 2.15
CA HIS A 40 7.84 -22.01 3.25
C HIS A 40 7.26 -22.51 4.58
N PRO A 41 8.06 -23.10 5.47
CA PRO A 41 7.62 -23.46 6.80
C PRO A 41 7.33 -22.19 7.63
N GLN A 42 6.38 -22.30 8.56
CA GLN A 42 6.07 -21.26 9.52
C GLN A 42 6.15 -21.87 10.93
N LYS A 43 6.91 -21.22 11.83
CA LYS A 43 7.22 -21.78 13.15
C LYS A 43 5.98 -22.16 13.96
N ASP A 44 4.98 -21.28 14.01
CA ASP A 44 3.77 -21.43 14.79
C ASP A 44 2.51 -21.46 13.90
N GLY A 45 2.62 -21.98 12.68
CA GLY A 45 1.54 -22.00 11.70
C GLY A 45 1.66 -23.11 10.66
N PRO A 46 0.66 -23.25 9.79
CA PRO A 46 0.60 -24.34 8.81
C PRO A 46 1.61 -24.19 7.65
N GLY A 47 2.39 -23.10 7.61
CA GLY A 47 3.22 -22.79 6.44
C GLY A 47 2.42 -22.34 5.23
N PHE A 48 3.10 -22.13 4.09
CA PHE A 48 2.48 -21.67 2.85
C PHE A 48 3.39 -21.92 1.65
N LEU A 49 2.86 -21.88 0.44
CA LEU A 49 3.69 -21.77 -0.76
C LEU A 49 4.04 -20.29 -1.02
N ALA A 50 5.33 -19.99 -1.07
CA ALA A 50 5.83 -18.68 -1.46
C ALA A 50 5.79 -18.56 -3.00
N LEU A 51 5.00 -17.62 -3.51
CA LEU A 51 4.88 -17.30 -4.92
C LEU A 51 5.76 -16.08 -5.23
N THR A 52 6.86 -16.31 -5.91
CA THR A 52 7.85 -15.27 -6.24
C THR A 52 7.88 -14.93 -7.73
N GLY A 53 7.30 -15.75 -8.60
CA GLY A 53 7.17 -15.50 -10.03
C GLY A 53 5.96 -14.62 -10.36
N TYR A 54 6.05 -13.90 -11.47
CA TYR A 54 5.02 -12.97 -11.93
C TYR A 54 3.72 -13.69 -12.31
N ASP A 55 3.81 -14.74 -13.11
CA ASP A 55 2.64 -15.45 -13.63
C ASP A 55 1.82 -16.11 -12.51
N GLU A 56 2.49 -16.67 -11.50
CA GLU A 56 1.82 -17.31 -10.36
C GLU A 56 1.09 -16.28 -9.49
N VAL A 57 1.74 -15.15 -9.21
CA VAL A 57 1.11 -14.02 -8.48
C VAL A 57 -0.11 -13.50 -9.25
N LEU A 58 0.01 -13.36 -10.57
CA LEU A 58 -1.07 -12.89 -11.43
C LEU A 58 -2.24 -13.87 -11.45
N ALA A 59 -1.97 -15.16 -11.61
CA ALA A 59 -2.98 -16.22 -11.68
C ALA A 59 -3.79 -16.31 -10.37
N VAL A 60 -3.10 -16.36 -9.23
CA VAL A 60 -3.75 -16.41 -7.89
C VAL A 60 -4.56 -15.15 -7.62
N SER A 61 -4.03 -13.96 -7.97
CA SER A 61 -4.75 -12.70 -7.77
C SER A 61 -6.09 -12.63 -8.52
N ARG A 62 -6.20 -13.29 -9.67
CA ARG A 62 -7.37 -13.22 -10.56
C ARG A 62 -8.44 -14.26 -10.30
N ASP A 63 -8.12 -15.33 -9.60
CA ASP A 63 -9.03 -16.45 -9.33
C ASP A 63 -9.52 -16.46 -7.87
N SER A 64 -10.41 -15.52 -7.55
CA SER A 64 -11.06 -15.46 -6.22
C SER A 64 -12.04 -16.60 -5.95
N ALA A 65 -12.40 -17.41 -6.95
CA ALA A 65 -13.22 -18.60 -6.74
C ALA A 65 -12.41 -19.76 -6.13
N THR A 66 -11.14 -19.84 -6.47
CA THR A 66 -10.22 -20.86 -5.93
C THR A 66 -9.44 -20.33 -4.72
N TRP A 67 -9.12 -19.03 -4.66
CA TRP A 67 -8.23 -18.43 -3.68
C TRP A 67 -8.95 -17.42 -2.80
N SER A 68 -9.34 -17.87 -1.61
CA SER A 68 -10.07 -17.08 -0.62
C SER A 68 -9.17 -16.07 0.09
N SER A 69 -9.71 -14.90 0.34
CA SER A 69 -9.16 -13.89 1.27
C SER A 69 -9.75 -14.02 2.68
N GLU A 70 -10.84 -14.77 2.83
CA GLU A 70 -11.64 -14.82 4.05
C GLU A 70 -11.28 -16.01 4.94
N ILE A 71 -11.05 -17.21 4.39
CA ILE A 71 -10.93 -18.46 5.18
C ILE A 71 -9.89 -18.33 6.31
N ASP A 72 -8.64 -17.95 6.00
CA ASP A 72 -7.57 -17.73 6.98
C ASP A 72 -7.08 -16.27 6.99
N GLY A 73 -7.85 -15.36 6.37
CA GLY A 73 -7.44 -13.99 6.20
C GLY A 73 -6.31 -13.82 5.18
N VAL A 74 -5.64 -12.67 5.22
CA VAL A 74 -4.63 -12.27 4.22
C VAL A 74 -3.24 -12.06 4.82
N TYR A 75 -3.05 -12.33 6.11
CA TYR A 75 -1.80 -12.13 6.85
C TYR A 75 -1.23 -13.48 7.34
N PHE A 76 0.08 -13.51 7.63
CA PHE A 76 0.74 -14.73 8.13
C PHE A 76 0.15 -15.21 9.45
N GLU A 77 -0.17 -14.29 10.34
CA GLU A 77 -0.70 -14.55 11.67
C GLU A 77 -2.02 -13.78 11.85
N PRO A 78 -3.14 -14.31 11.32
CA PRO A 78 -4.43 -13.68 11.55
C PRO A 78 -4.82 -13.81 13.03
N PRO A 79 -5.53 -12.83 13.60
CA PRO A 79 -6.14 -12.97 14.91
C PRO A 79 -6.99 -14.23 14.97
N GLY A 80 -7.04 -14.87 16.16
CA GLY A 80 -7.88 -16.03 16.37
C GLY A 80 -9.37 -15.71 16.11
N PRO A 81 -10.21 -16.73 15.81
CA PRO A 81 -11.61 -16.53 15.41
C PRO A 81 -12.49 -15.89 16.48
N ASP A 82 -12.08 -15.98 17.76
CA ASP A 82 -12.79 -15.37 18.89
C ASP A 82 -12.19 -14.02 19.30
N SER A 83 -11.20 -13.51 18.56
CA SER A 83 -10.57 -12.23 18.84
C SER A 83 -11.45 -11.06 18.37
N PRO A 84 -11.61 -10.00 19.18
CA PRO A 84 -12.25 -8.77 18.71
C PRO A 84 -11.54 -8.12 17.50
N ALA A 85 -10.28 -8.47 17.25
CA ALA A 85 -9.51 -8.03 16.11
C ALA A 85 -9.68 -8.94 14.87
N ASP A 86 -10.51 -9.98 14.93
CA ASP A 86 -10.81 -10.81 13.76
C ASP A 86 -11.64 -10.02 12.75
N MET A 87 -11.04 -9.76 11.60
CA MET A 87 -11.63 -8.96 10.54
C MET A 87 -12.17 -9.81 9.38
N ARG A 88 -12.10 -11.16 9.50
CA ARG A 88 -12.52 -12.07 8.43
C ARG A 88 -14.02 -11.94 8.15
N GLY A 89 -14.37 -11.77 6.89
CA GLY A 89 -15.75 -11.57 6.47
C GLY A 89 -16.40 -10.23 6.88
N VAL A 90 -15.66 -9.34 7.59
CA VAL A 90 -16.14 -8.02 8.03
C VAL A 90 -15.39 -6.89 7.33
N MET A 91 -14.08 -6.94 7.26
CA MET A 91 -13.28 -5.99 6.49
C MET A 91 -13.25 -6.39 5.02
N MET A 92 -13.47 -5.46 4.10
CA MET A 92 -13.53 -5.75 2.65
C MET A 92 -12.26 -6.44 2.12
N LEU A 93 -11.10 -6.18 2.69
CA LEU A 93 -9.83 -6.84 2.34
C LEU A 93 -9.85 -8.35 2.64
N THR A 94 -10.57 -8.77 3.69
CA THR A 94 -10.70 -10.14 4.18
C THR A 94 -12.09 -10.71 3.93
N MET A 95 -12.71 -10.34 2.82
CA MET A 95 -14.00 -10.86 2.35
C MET A 95 -13.85 -11.56 1.02
N ASP A 96 -14.73 -12.50 0.75
CA ASP A 96 -14.90 -13.14 -0.55
C ASP A 96 -16.19 -12.70 -1.27
N PRO A 97 -16.27 -12.88 -2.61
CA PRO A 97 -17.54 -12.77 -3.32
C PRO A 97 -18.59 -13.76 -2.76
N PRO A 98 -19.89 -13.44 -2.74
CA PRO A 98 -20.52 -12.27 -3.37
C PRO A 98 -20.51 -10.99 -2.51
N ARG A 99 -20.31 -11.08 -1.17
CA ARG A 99 -20.40 -9.93 -0.27
C ARG A 99 -19.34 -8.88 -0.58
N HIS A 100 -18.08 -9.29 -0.78
CA HIS A 100 -17.02 -8.40 -1.24
C HIS A 100 -17.44 -7.61 -2.49
N THR A 101 -17.97 -8.29 -3.50
CA THR A 101 -18.37 -7.65 -4.78
C THR A 101 -19.45 -6.62 -4.57
N ALA A 102 -20.44 -6.91 -3.72
CA ALA A 102 -21.53 -6.00 -3.40
C ALA A 102 -21.01 -4.73 -2.69
N LEU A 103 -20.20 -4.89 -1.64
CA LEU A 103 -19.59 -3.78 -0.92
C LEU A 103 -18.66 -2.96 -1.83
N ARG A 104 -17.81 -3.62 -2.60
CA ARG A 104 -16.91 -2.99 -3.56
C ARG A 104 -17.63 -2.11 -4.57
N LYS A 105 -18.78 -2.57 -5.08
CA LYS A 105 -19.62 -1.81 -6.04
C LYS A 105 -20.11 -0.49 -5.44
N LEU A 106 -20.41 -0.45 -4.16
CA LEU A 106 -20.83 0.77 -3.47
C LEU A 106 -19.65 1.76 -3.38
N VAL A 107 -18.54 1.27 -2.87
CA VAL A 107 -17.35 2.09 -2.62
C VAL A 107 -16.72 2.61 -3.90
N ASN A 108 -16.73 1.83 -4.97
CA ASN A 108 -16.16 2.23 -6.27
C ASN A 108 -16.77 3.54 -6.81
N LYS A 109 -17.98 3.92 -6.40
CA LYS A 109 -18.59 5.18 -6.82
C LYS A 109 -17.77 6.40 -6.38
N GLY A 110 -17.12 6.32 -5.20
CA GLY A 110 -16.24 7.37 -4.68
C GLY A 110 -14.85 7.42 -5.32
N PHE A 111 -14.40 6.32 -5.96
CA PHE A 111 -13.06 6.19 -6.52
C PHE A 111 -13.03 6.12 -8.05
N THR A 112 -14.14 6.50 -8.71
CA THR A 112 -14.16 6.57 -10.17
C THR A 112 -13.16 7.59 -10.71
N PRO A 113 -12.61 7.42 -11.93
CA PRO A 113 -11.72 8.41 -12.55
C PRO A 113 -12.32 9.83 -12.56
N ARG A 114 -13.65 9.95 -12.68
CA ARG A 114 -14.35 11.25 -12.66
C ARG A 114 -14.31 11.90 -11.26
N GLN A 115 -14.47 11.11 -10.20
CA GLN A 115 -14.39 11.63 -8.83
C GLN A 115 -12.95 11.99 -8.47
N VAL A 116 -12.00 11.13 -8.83
CA VAL A 116 -10.56 11.40 -8.65
C VAL A 116 -10.15 12.67 -9.42
N ALA A 117 -10.65 12.88 -10.64
CA ALA A 117 -10.37 14.09 -11.41
C ALA A 117 -10.89 15.37 -10.73
N ARG A 118 -12.00 15.30 -9.98
CA ARG A 118 -12.50 16.45 -9.18
C ARG A 118 -11.57 16.81 -8.03
N LEU A 119 -10.89 15.81 -7.47
CA LEU A 119 -9.92 16.02 -6.38
C LEU A 119 -8.56 16.51 -6.88
N ASN A 120 -8.26 16.38 -8.17
CA ASN A 120 -6.93 16.65 -8.71
C ASN A 120 -6.44 18.07 -8.42
N GLU A 121 -7.31 19.08 -8.58
CA GLU A 121 -6.96 20.48 -8.26
C GLU A 121 -6.62 20.62 -6.78
N ARG A 122 -7.47 20.07 -5.90
CA ARG A 122 -7.27 20.10 -4.46
C ARG A 122 -6.02 19.36 -4.01
N ILE A 123 -5.77 18.17 -4.57
CA ILE A 123 -4.53 17.40 -4.32
C ILE A 123 -3.30 18.20 -4.74
N THR A 124 -3.37 18.87 -5.88
CA THR A 124 -2.27 19.72 -6.36
C THR A 124 -2.04 20.92 -5.42
N GLU A 125 -3.09 21.56 -4.91
CA GLU A 125 -2.98 22.64 -3.92
C GLU A 125 -2.33 22.13 -2.63
N MET A 126 -2.81 21.00 -2.09
CA MET A 126 -2.24 20.39 -0.89
C MET A 126 -0.74 20.05 -1.09
N ALA A 127 -0.36 19.48 -2.23
CA ALA A 127 1.04 19.19 -2.55
C ALA A 127 1.89 20.48 -2.58
N ARG A 128 1.35 21.60 -3.09
CA ARG A 128 2.01 22.91 -3.08
C ARG A 128 2.23 23.42 -1.67
N ASP A 129 1.19 23.39 -0.85
CA ASP A 129 1.23 23.86 0.53
C ASP A 129 2.27 23.07 1.34
N LEU A 130 2.36 21.76 1.15
CA LEU A 130 3.35 20.92 1.82
C LEU A 130 4.78 21.30 1.42
N VAL A 131 5.04 21.51 0.14
CA VAL A 131 6.36 21.96 -0.33
C VAL A 131 6.63 23.40 0.15
N ASP A 132 5.62 24.28 0.19
CA ASP A 132 5.77 25.63 0.73
C ASP A 132 6.19 25.65 2.21
N ASN A 133 5.77 24.68 3.00
CA ASN A 133 6.13 24.59 4.42
C ASN A 133 7.63 24.32 4.67
N VAL A 134 8.33 23.74 3.69
CA VAL A 134 9.74 23.33 3.83
C VAL A 134 10.69 24.08 2.89
N VAL A 135 10.22 24.59 1.75
CA VAL A 135 11.07 25.04 0.65
C VAL A 135 12.02 26.18 1.01
N GLU A 136 11.65 27.07 1.95
CA GLU A 136 12.52 28.16 2.44
C GLU A 136 13.58 27.69 3.43
N LYS A 137 13.35 26.54 4.10
CA LYS A 137 14.30 25.98 5.09
C LYS A 137 15.55 25.43 4.42
N GLY A 138 15.40 24.87 3.22
CA GLY A 138 16.49 24.19 2.49
C GLY A 138 16.85 22.79 3.00
N GLU A 139 16.18 22.35 4.04
CA GLU A 139 16.29 21.01 4.62
C GLU A 139 14.99 20.60 5.30
N CYS A 140 14.70 19.29 5.31
CA CYS A 140 13.55 18.70 6.01
C CYS A 140 13.71 17.20 6.17
N ASP A 141 12.89 16.57 7.02
CA ASP A 141 12.60 15.15 6.87
C ASP A 141 11.54 14.98 5.78
N PHE A 142 11.97 14.44 4.64
CA PHE A 142 11.09 14.32 3.47
C PHE A 142 9.87 13.43 3.72
N VAL A 143 10.04 12.38 4.54
CA VAL A 143 8.94 11.47 4.86
C VAL A 143 7.92 12.14 5.76
N GLN A 144 8.39 12.74 6.85
CA GLN A 144 7.52 13.29 7.88
C GLN A 144 6.87 14.61 7.47
N GLU A 145 7.62 15.50 6.78
CA GLU A 145 7.15 16.85 6.47
C GLU A 145 6.53 16.97 5.06
N VAL A 146 6.79 16.03 4.15
CA VAL A 146 6.34 16.13 2.75
C VAL A 146 5.52 14.91 2.31
N ALA A 147 6.11 13.72 2.28
CA ALA A 147 5.48 12.56 1.65
C ALA A 147 4.29 12.00 2.46
N GLY A 148 4.33 12.08 3.80
CA GLY A 148 3.31 11.48 4.68
C GLY A 148 2.04 12.29 4.81
N ALA A 149 2.11 13.60 4.75
CA ALA A 149 0.97 14.47 5.03
C ALA A 149 -0.08 14.48 3.89
N LEU A 150 0.34 14.42 2.61
CA LEU A 150 -0.59 14.49 1.49
C LEU A 150 -1.65 13.39 1.49
N PRO A 151 -1.28 12.09 1.59
CA PRO A 151 -2.27 11.02 1.59
C PRO A 151 -3.28 11.13 2.73
N SER A 152 -2.84 11.58 3.91
CA SER A 152 -3.71 11.79 5.07
C SER A 152 -4.75 12.88 4.83
N TYR A 153 -4.34 13.98 4.21
CA TYR A 153 -5.25 15.06 3.86
C TYR A 153 -6.27 14.63 2.79
N VAL A 154 -5.84 13.86 1.81
CA VAL A 154 -6.73 13.33 0.77
C VAL A 154 -7.76 12.36 1.34
N ILE A 155 -7.36 11.49 2.28
CA ILE A 155 -8.30 10.61 2.97
C ILE A 155 -9.28 11.41 3.83
N ALA A 156 -8.82 12.47 4.53
CA ALA A 156 -9.69 13.36 5.28
C ALA A 156 -10.76 14.02 4.37
N GLU A 157 -10.35 14.52 3.22
CA GLU A 157 -11.25 15.11 2.22
C GLU A 157 -12.28 14.08 1.72
N LEU A 158 -11.84 12.88 1.37
CA LEU A 158 -12.73 11.80 0.93
C LEU A 158 -13.76 11.38 1.97
N LEU A 159 -13.36 11.37 3.24
CA LEU A 159 -14.23 11.00 4.37
C LEU A 159 -15.08 12.19 4.87
N GLY A 160 -14.83 13.39 4.36
CA GLY A 160 -15.50 14.62 4.80
C GLY A 160 -15.26 14.92 6.28
N ILE A 161 -14.00 14.79 6.72
CA ILE A 161 -13.54 15.11 8.09
C ILE A 161 -12.55 16.29 8.05
N PRO A 162 -12.39 17.04 9.18
CA PRO A 162 -11.39 18.10 9.25
C PRO A 162 -9.97 17.61 8.93
N LEU A 163 -9.16 18.43 8.29
CA LEU A 163 -7.77 18.08 7.91
C LEU A 163 -6.89 17.78 9.14
N GLU A 164 -7.11 18.50 10.24
CA GLU A 164 -6.42 18.26 11.52
C GLU A 164 -6.73 16.87 12.09
N ASP A 165 -7.98 16.40 11.97
CA ASP A 165 -8.36 15.06 12.35
C ASP A 165 -7.69 14.03 11.44
N GLY A 166 -7.60 14.30 10.14
CA GLY A 166 -6.88 13.47 9.18
C GLY A 166 -5.41 13.27 9.56
N TYR A 167 -4.73 14.35 9.96
CA TYR A 167 -3.34 14.29 10.44
C TYR A 167 -3.21 13.47 11.74
N ARG A 168 -4.08 13.72 12.72
CA ARG A 168 -4.10 12.95 13.97
C ARG A 168 -4.33 11.46 13.73
N LEU A 169 -5.26 11.12 12.85
CA LEU A 169 -5.54 9.73 12.49
C LEU A 169 -4.35 9.08 11.79
N TYR A 170 -3.63 9.83 10.96
CA TYR A 170 -2.40 9.37 10.35
C TYR A 170 -1.33 9.04 11.40
N GLU A 171 -1.08 9.89 12.39
CA GLU A 171 -0.14 9.60 13.48
C GLU A 171 -0.54 8.32 14.25
N LEU A 172 -1.84 8.10 14.47
CA LEU A 172 -2.34 6.89 15.11
C LEU A 172 -2.13 5.64 14.21
N THR A 173 -2.29 5.76 12.88
CA THR A 173 -2.00 4.65 11.96
C THR A 173 -0.51 4.32 11.90
N GLU A 174 0.38 5.31 11.99
CA GLU A 174 1.81 5.11 12.12
C GLU A 174 2.15 4.22 13.32
N ILE A 175 1.55 4.51 14.48
CA ILE A 175 1.75 3.73 15.72
C ILE A 175 1.25 2.29 15.50
N THR A 176 0.07 2.09 14.89
CA THR A 176 -0.49 0.75 14.66
C THR A 176 0.31 -0.07 13.66
N ASN A 177 0.98 0.58 12.69
CA ASN A 177 1.74 -0.08 11.62
C ASN A 177 3.23 -0.27 11.95
N ALA A 178 3.77 0.51 12.91
CA ALA A 178 5.20 0.47 13.29
C ALA A 178 5.53 -0.56 14.38
N GLY A 179 4.53 -1.11 15.06
CA GLY A 179 4.74 -1.87 16.29
C GLY A 179 4.80 -3.39 16.12
N GLN A 180 5.54 -4.03 17.02
CA GLN A 180 5.40 -5.46 17.28
C GLN A 180 4.13 -5.70 18.12
N VAL A 181 3.43 -6.80 17.88
CA VAL A 181 2.07 -7.17 18.31
C VAL A 181 1.71 -7.07 19.83
N GLN A 182 2.59 -6.56 20.70
CA GLN A 182 2.36 -6.50 22.16
C GLN A 182 2.69 -5.12 22.80
N ASP A 183 2.64 -4.04 22.01
CA ASP A 183 2.81 -2.68 22.55
C ASP A 183 1.45 -2.09 22.94
N ALA A 184 1.25 -1.74 24.21
CA ALA A 184 0.03 -1.13 24.72
C ALA A 184 -0.36 0.16 23.95
N ARG A 185 0.61 0.85 23.34
CA ARG A 185 0.37 2.02 22.48
C ARG A 185 -0.38 1.65 21.21
N ILE A 186 -0.17 0.45 20.67
CA ILE A 186 -0.87 -0.04 19.47
C ILE A 186 -2.34 -0.26 19.78
N GLU A 187 -2.63 -0.92 20.93
CA GLU A 187 -4.01 -1.14 21.37
C GLU A 187 -4.72 0.21 21.60
N GLU A 188 -4.06 1.14 22.28
CA GLU A 188 -4.61 2.46 22.55
C GLU A 188 -4.87 3.25 21.24
N ALA A 189 -3.92 3.26 20.30
CA ALA A 189 -4.08 3.91 19.01
C ALA A 189 -5.23 3.26 18.20
N GLY A 190 -5.31 1.95 18.18
CA GLY A 190 -6.40 1.20 17.54
C GLY A 190 -7.77 1.55 18.14
N MET A 191 -7.87 1.60 19.47
CA MET A 191 -9.11 2.02 20.17
C MET A 191 -9.51 3.45 19.82
N GLN A 192 -8.54 4.39 19.74
CA GLN A 192 -8.82 5.79 19.36
C GLN A 192 -9.34 5.90 17.93
N ILE A 193 -8.74 5.16 16.98
CA ILE A 193 -9.21 5.13 15.57
C ILE A 193 -10.63 4.57 15.51
N PHE A 194 -10.89 3.47 16.23
CA PHE A 194 -12.20 2.82 16.25
C PHE A 194 -13.28 3.72 16.88
N ALA A 195 -12.96 4.40 17.99
CA ALA A 195 -13.86 5.36 18.63
C ALA A 195 -14.19 6.53 17.69
N TYR A 196 -13.18 7.08 17.00
CA TYR A 196 -13.39 8.15 16.03
C TYR A 196 -14.31 7.68 14.88
N ALA A 197 -14.13 6.46 14.37
CA ALA A 197 -14.98 5.91 13.32
C ALA A 197 -16.45 5.83 13.78
N ALA A 198 -16.70 5.36 15.01
CA ALA A 198 -18.05 5.29 15.57
C ALA A 198 -18.72 6.67 15.76
N GLU A 199 -17.96 7.66 16.24
CA GLU A 199 -18.43 9.05 16.35
C GLU A 199 -18.72 9.66 14.97
N LEU A 200 -17.85 9.40 13.98
CA LEU A 200 -18.06 9.83 12.60
C LEU A 200 -19.34 9.22 12.03
N ALA A 201 -19.56 7.92 12.24
CA ALA A 201 -20.78 7.26 11.78
C ALA A 201 -22.04 7.90 12.34
N ALA A 202 -22.05 8.17 13.66
CA ALA A 202 -23.18 8.84 14.32
C ALA A 202 -23.41 10.25 13.75
N ARG A 203 -22.36 11.05 13.59
CA ARG A 203 -22.41 12.39 13.01
C ARG A 203 -22.93 12.40 11.58
N LYS A 204 -22.40 11.51 10.69
CA LYS A 204 -22.78 11.43 9.28
C LYS A 204 -24.20 10.88 9.05
N ARG A 205 -24.75 10.10 9.99
CA ARG A 205 -26.18 9.72 9.97
C ARG A 205 -27.09 10.89 10.34
N ALA A 206 -26.68 11.72 11.30
CA ALA A 206 -27.45 12.89 11.71
C ALA A 206 -27.34 14.03 10.68
N GLU A 207 -26.16 14.23 10.11
CA GLU A 207 -25.87 15.31 9.17
C GLU A 207 -25.15 14.74 7.94
N PRO A 208 -25.92 14.20 6.95
CA PRO A 208 -25.36 13.65 5.72
C PRO A 208 -24.61 14.71 4.89
N GLY A 209 -23.42 14.34 4.38
CA GLY A 209 -22.60 15.15 3.46
C GLY A 209 -22.46 14.51 2.07
N ASP A 210 -21.74 15.20 1.18
CA ASP A 210 -21.35 14.68 -0.15
C ASP A 210 -19.96 14.02 -0.07
N ASP A 211 -19.83 13.00 0.78
CA ASP A 211 -18.58 12.30 1.06
C ASP A 211 -18.78 10.77 1.07
N ILE A 212 -17.66 10.03 1.06
CA ILE A 212 -17.68 8.56 1.02
C ILE A 212 -18.26 7.98 2.31
N ALA A 213 -17.98 8.57 3.48
CA ALA A 213 -18.49 8.08 4.75
C ALA A 213 -20.02 8.12 4.77
N THR A 214 -20.61 9.26 4.37
CA THR A 214 -22.07 9.40 4.21
C THR A 214 -22.63 8.41 3.21
N SER A 215 -21.99 8.29 2.03
CA SER A 215 -22.45 7.38 0.96
C SER A 215 -22.48 5.93 1.42
N LEU A 216 -21.51 5.50 2.23
CA LEU A 216 -21.44 4.14 2.77
C LEU A 216 -22.50 3.88 3.84
N LEU A 217 -22.68 4.81 4.77
CA LEU A 217 -23.62 4.66 5.87
C LEU A 217 -25.09 4.62 5.40
N HIS A 218 -25.38 5.19 4.23
CA HIS A 218 -26.71 5.20 3.63
C HIS A 218 -26.86 4.17 2.48
N ALA A 219 -25.80 3.38 2.23
CA ALA A 219 -25.82 2.35 1.21
C ALA A 219 -26.52 1.10 1.71
N GLU A 220 -27.29 0.47 0.82
CA GLU A 220 -27.92 -0.82 1.06
C GLU A 220 -27.36 -1.89 0.13
N ILE A 221 -27.10 -3.07 0.70
CA ILE A 221 -26.75 -4.29 -0.01
C ILE A 221 -27.87 -5.30 0.27
N ASP A 222 -28.60 -5.69 -0.76
CA ASP A 222 -29.75 -6.62 -0.64
C ASP A 222 -30.80 -6.15 0.39
N GLY A 223 -31.03 -4.83 0.49
CA GLY A 223 -31.97 -4.21 1.41
C GLY A 223 -31.46 -4.08 2.85
N GLN A 224 -30.18 -4.33 3.11
CA GLN A 224 -29.54 -4.16 4.41
C GLN A 224 -28.43 -3.10 4.32
N GLY A 225 -28.44 -2.15 5.25
CA GLY A 225 -27.36 -1.19 5.43
C GLY A 225 -26.11 -1.84 6.04
N LEU A 226 -24.98 -1.11 6.00
CA LEU A 226 -23.79 -1.53 6.70
C LEU A 226 -24.02 -1.46 8.22
N SER A 227 -23.58 -2.50 8.94
CA SER A 227 -23.47 -2.46 10.39
C SER A 227 -22.39 -1.45 10.83
N ASP A 228 -22.46 -1.00 12.08
CA ASP A 228 -21.45 -0.10 12.66
C ASP A 228 -20.05 -0.72 12.60
N MET A 229 -19.95 -2.02 12.84
CA MET A 229 -18.71 -2.77 12.79
C MET A 229 -18.11 -2.77 11.37
N GLU A 230 -18.92 -3.05 10.35
CA GLU A 230 -18.47 -3.02 8.95
C GLU A 230 -18.02 -1.63 8.51
N PHE A 231 -18.74 -0.58 8.95
CA PHE A 231 -18.33 0.79 8.68
C PHE A 231 -16.99 1.12 9.37
N ASN A 232 -16.84 0.77 10.65
CA ASN A 232 -15.61 1.05 11.40
C ASN A 232 -14.39 0.34 10.79
N PHE A 233 -14.51 -0.93 10.41
CA PHE A 233 -13.44 -1.65 9.73
C PHE A 233 -13.16 -1.11 8.31
N PHE A 234 -14.19 -0.64 7.63
CA PHE A 234 -13.98 0.00 6.34
C PHE A 234 -13.24 1.35 6.49
N PHE A 235 -13.58 2.14 7.51
CA PHE A 235 -12.88 3.36 7.84
C PHE A 235 -11.40 3.10 8.13
N ILE A 236 -11.08 2.11 8.97
CA ILE A 236 -9.70 1.69 9.26
C ILE A 236 -8.98 1.23 7.98
N LEU A 237 -9.66 0.48 7.12
CA LEU A 237 -9.10 0.03 5.84
C LEU A 237 -8.74 1.20 4.91
N LEU A 238 -9.58 2.23 4.85
CA LEU A 238 -9.29 3.44 4.07
C LEU A 238 -8.10 4.21 4.61
N LEU A 239 -8.01 4.39 5.93
CA LEU A 239 -6.88 5.06 6.56
C LEU A 239 -5.55 4.34 6.27
N ASN A 240 -5.50 3.03 6.56
CA ASN A 240 -4.29 2.23 6.38
C ASN A 240 -3.91 2.06 4.91
N GLY A 241 -4.90 1.79 4.04
CA GLY A 241 -4.66 1.54 2.62
C GLY A 241 -4.29 2.79 1.84
N GLY A 242 -4.76 3.96 2.26
CA GLY A 242 -4.52 5.22 1.55
C GLY A 242 -3.29 5.99 2.05
N GLY A 243 -3.04 5.98 3.36
CA GLY A 243 -1.96 6.75 3.99
C GLY A 243 -0.56 6.23 3.68
N ASP A 244 -0.22 5.11 4.28
CA ASP A 244 1.16 4.58 4.30
C ASP A 244 1.68 4.15 2.93
N THR A 245 0.83 3.60 2.07
CA THR A 245 1.28 3.06 0.78
C THR A 245 1.72 4.17 -0.18
N THR A 246 0.97 5.25 -0.28
CA THR A 246 1.31 6.39 -1.15
C THR A 246 2.50 7.17 -0.60
N ARG A 247 2.59 7.36 0.73
CA ARG A 247 3.77 7.93 1.38
C ARG A 247 5.03 7.18 0.98
N ASN A 248 5.03 5.86 1.15
CA ASN A 248 6.20 5.02 0.89
C ASN A 248 6.51 4.89 -0.61
N LEU A 249 5.49 4.98 -1.48
CA LEU A 249 5.69 5.10 -2.92
C LEU A 249 6.50 6.36 -3.26
N VAL A 250 6.10 7.52 -2.73
CA VAL A 250 6.76 8.80 -3.04
C VAL A 250 8.13 8.87 -2.39
N ALA A 251 8.25 8.51 -1.11
CA ALA A 251 9.53 8.54 -0.41
C ALA A 251 10.56 7.60 -1.05
N GLY A 252 10.18 6.35 -1.29
CA GLY A 252 11.04 5.36 -1.96
C GLY A 252 11.34 5.73 -3.42
N GLY A 253 10.35 6.27 -4.14
CA GLY A 253 10.52 6.73 -5.51
C GLY A 253 11.50 7.91 -5.62
N MET A 254 11.43 8.88 -4.72
CA MET A 254 12.39 10.00 -4.66
C MET A 254 13.79 9.53 -4.27
N LEU A 255 13.91 8.58 -3.33
CA LEU A 255 15.19 7.94 -3.02
C LEU A 255 15.78 7.24 -4.26
N ALA A 256 14.94 6.46 -4.98
CA ALA A 256 15.38 5.80 -6.21
C ALA A 256 15.83 6.80 -7.29
N LEU A 257 15.17 7.98 -7.40
CA LEU A 257 15.60 9.04 -8.31
C LEU A 257 16.95 9.64 -7.89
N MET A 258 17.18 9.89 -6.60
CA MET A 258 18.47 10.38 -6.10
C MET A 258 19.60 9.38 -6.34
N ASP A 259 19.31 8.07 -6.20
CA ASP A 259 20.28 7.00 -6.48
C ASP A 259 20.53 6.78 -7.99
N ASN A 260 19.64 7.33 -8.86
CA ASN A 260 19.73 7.22 -10.32
C ASN A 260 19.71 8.62 -10.99
N PRO A 261 20.77 9.43 -10.85
CA PRO A 261 20.77 10.84 -11.31
C PRO A 261 20.52 11.02 -12.82
N ALA A 262 20.83 10.02 -13.63
CA ALA A 262 20.51 10.06 -15.07
C ALA A 262 18.98 9.99 -15.32
N GLU A 263 18.25 9.26 -14.51
CA GLU A 263 16.79 9.18 -14.60
C GLU A 263 16.13 10.46 -14.03
N LEU A 264 16.68 11.01 -12.94
CA LEU A 264 16.26 12.28 -12.37
C LEU A 264 16.43 13.43 -13.41
N ALA A 265 17.55 13.50 -14.10
CA ALA A 265 17.82 14.52 -15.12
C ALA A 265 16.83 14.48 -16.29
N LYS A 266 16.30 13.30 -16.66
CA LYS A 266 15.24 13.19 -17.67
C LYS A 266 13.96 13.91 -17.21
N LEU A 267 13.54 13.68 -15.94
CA LEU A 267 12.36 14.34 -15.37
C LEU A 267 12.52 15.84 -15.20
N GLU A 268 13.72 16.30 -14.86
CA GLU A 268 14.02 17.73 -14.77
C GLU A 268 13.96 18.43 -16.13
N THR A 269 14.26 17.68 -17.20
CA THR A 269 14.20 18.18 -18.58
C THR A 269 12.79 18.09 -19.16
N ASP A 270 12.06 17.01 -18.85
CA ASP A 270 10.73 16.74 -19.38
C ASP A 270 9.78 16.21 -18.29
N ALA A 271 9.06 17.12 -17.66
CA ALA A 271 8.07 16.80 -16.63
C ALA A 271 6.88 15.97 -17.17
N SER A 272 6.68 15.88 -18.50
CA SER A 272 5.62 15.01 -19.05
C SER A 272 5.88 13.52 -18.83
N LEU A 273 7.09 13.13 -18.45
CA LEU A 273 7.46 11.77 -18.09
C LEU A 273 7.03 11.37 -16.66
N ILE A 274 6.58 12.31 -15.82
CA ILE A 274 6.20 12.02 -14.42
C ILE A 274 5.19 10.88 -14.31
N PRO A 275 4.11 10.79 -15.11
CA PRO A 275 3.18 9.66 -15.02
C PRO A 275 3.85 8.30 -15.28
N MET A 276 4.78 8.22 -16.23
CA MET A 276 5.55 6.98 -16.50
C MET A 276 6.53 6.68 -15.36
N ALA A 277 7.17 7.70 -14.81
CA ALA A 277 8.05 7.56 -13.66
C ALA A 277 7.31 7.03 -12.43
N VAL A 278 6.06 7.46 -12.20
CA VAL A 278 5.22 6.95 -11.11
C VAL A 278 4.90 5.46 -11.31
N GLU A 279 4.65 4.98 -12.54
CA GLU A 279 4.48 3.55 -12.79
C GLU A 279 5.77 2.77 -12.50
N GLU A 280 6.93 3.32 -12.85
CA GLU A 280 8.20 2.68 -12.51
C GLU A 280 8.52 2.73 -11.01
N MET A 281 8.19 3.82 -10.32
CA MET A 281 8.27 3.88 -8.86
C MET A 281 7.38 2.80 -8.23
N LEU A 282 6.14 2.63 -8.70
CA LEU A 282 5.22 1.57 -8.23
C LEU A 282 5.83 0.18 -8.40
N ARG A 283 6.38 -0.12 -9.57
CA ARG A 283 7.05 -1.40 -9.84
C ARG A 283 8.25 -1.61 -8.92
N TYR A 284 9.13 -0.61 -8.87
CA TYR A 284 10.44 -0.71 -8.22
C TYR A 284 10.35 -0.76 -6.70
N ILE A 285 9.44 0.03 -6.12
CA ILE A 285 9.27 0.12 -4.66
C ILE A 285 8.33 -0.98 -4.16
N SER A 286 7.18 -1.22 -4.83
CA SER A 286 6.16 -2.17 -4.37
C SER A 286 5.82 -1.95 -2.90
N PRO A 287 5.08 -0.88 -2.52
CA PRO A 287 4.88 -0.51 -1.12
C PRO A 287 4.28 -1.61 -0.25
N VAL A 288 3.29 -2.35 -0.76
CA VAL A 288 2.81 -3.59 -0.13
C VAL A 288 3.64 -4.75 -0.62
N MET A 289 4.22 -5.53 0.30
CA MET A 289 5.14 -6.59 -0.07
C MET A 289 4.45 -7.91 -0.41
N TRP A 290 3.35 -8.26 0.27
CA TRP A 290 2.69 -9.54 0.05
C TRP A 290 1.25 -9.55 0.58
N PHE A 291 0.47 -10.52 0.11
CA PHE A 291 -0.79 -10.97 0.71
C PHE A 291 -0.90 -12.48 0.63
N LEU A 292 -1.60 -13.09 1.61
CA LEU A 292 -1.97 -14.50 1.60
C LEU A 292 -3.29 -14.74 0.87
N ARG A 293 -3.43 -16.01 0.43
CA ARG A 293 -4.71 -16.59 0.00
C ARG A 293 -4.78 -18.03 0.48
N THR A 294 -6.00 -18.52 0.66
CA THR A 294 -6.27 -19.90 1.09
C THR A 294 -7.09 -20.63 0.03
N ALA A 295 -6.67 -21.86 -0.33
CA ALA A 295 -7.37 -22.65 -1.33
C ALA A 295 -8.76 -23.09 -0.83
N THR A 296 -9.81 -22.82 -1.61
CA THR A 296 -11.21 -23.23 -1.33
C THR A 296 -11.47 -24.69 -1.65
N LYS A 297 -10.62 -25.30 -2.48
CA LYS A 297 -10.69 -26.69 -3.00
C LYS A 297 -9.28 -27.16 -3.32
N ASP A 298 -9.15 -28.48 -3.53
CA ASP A 298 -7.91 -29.03 -4.08
C ASP A 298 -7.62 -28.39 -5.44
N THR A 299 -6.38 -27.95 -5.62
CA THR A 299 -5.92 -27.23 -6.80
C THR A 299 -4.42 -27.43 -7.00
N GLU A 300 -3.82 -26.67 -7.89
CA GLU A 300 -2.37 -26.64 -8.08
C GLU A 300 -1.87 -25.24 -8.42
N VAL A 301 -0.60 -24.97 -8.12
CA VAL A 301 0.13 -23.78 -8.61
C VAL A 301 1.39 -24.28 -9.30
N ARG A 302 1.53 -24.00 -10.59
CA ARG A 302 2.68 -24.44 -11.41
C ARG A 302 2.95 -25.96 -11.30
N GLY A 303 1.89 -26.78 -11.29
CA GLY A 303 1.99 -28.24 -11.15
C GLY A 303 2.30 -28.73 -9.73
N ILE A 304 2.40 -27.85 -8.74
CA ILE A 304 2.54 -28.21 -7.34
C ILE A 304 1.15 -28.32 -6.72
N PRO A 305 0.75 -29.52 -6.22
CA PRO A 305 -0.56 -29.71 -5.62
C PRO A 305 -0.75 -28.87 -4.36
N VAL A 306 -1.95 -28.30 -4.21
CA VAL A 306 -2.38 -27.55 -3.03
C VAL A 306 -3.72 -28.13 -2.58
N GLU A 307 -3.76 -28.72 -1.40
CA GLU A 307 -4.99 -29.24 -0.83
C GLU A 307 -5.91 -28.08 -0.41
N LYS A 308 -7.20 -28.33 -0.32
CA LYS A 308 -8.15 -27.39 0.28
C LYS A 308 -7.67 -26.96 1.67
N GLY A 309 -7.66 -25.65 1.93
CA GLY A 309 -7.10 -25.02 3.12
C GLY A 309 -5.60 -24.72 3.02
N GLY A 310 -4.93 -25.16 1.95
CA GLY A 310 -3.54 -24.80 1.70
C GLY A 310 -3.37 -23.31 1.42
N ARG A 311 -2.28 -22.71 1.95
CA ARG A 311 -2.02 -21.27 1.90
C ARG A 311 -0.96 -20.93 0.87
N VAL A 312 -1.11 -19.80 0.21
CA VAL A 312 -0.12 -19.23 -0.72
C VAL A 312 0.15 -17.77 -0.36
N ALA A 313 1.40 -17.34 -0.44
CA ALA A 313 1.81 -15.95 -0.25
C ALA A 313 2.32 -15.36 -1.57
N MET A 314 1.71 -14.28 -2.03
CA MET A 314 2.06 -13.58 -3.27
C MET A 314 3.06 -12.46 -2.96
N PHE A 315 4.33 -12.58 -3.36
CA PHE A 315 5.36 -11.57 -3.11
C PHE A 315 5.48 -10.58 -4.27
N TYR A 316 4.84 -9.43 -4.15
CA TYR A 316 4.79 -8.39 -5.20
C TYR A 316 6.15 -7.80 -5.56
N PRO A 317 7.08 -7.48 -4.61
CA PRO A 317 8.41 -6.99 -4.96
C PRO A 317 9.22 -7.99 -5.79
N SER A 318 8.98 -9.28 -5.58
CA SER A 318 9.58 -10.35 -6.37
C SER A 318 8.97 -10.41 -7.78
N ALA A 319 7.64 -10.49 -7.88
CA ALA A 319 6.93 -10.54 -9.16
C ALA A 319 7.24 -9.32 -10.04
N ASN A 320 7.36 -8.14 -9.44
CA ASN A 320 7.73 -6.89 -10.12
C ASN A 320 9.21 -6.84 -10.57
N ARG A 321 10.00 -7.87 -10.24
CA ARG A 321 11.38 -8.06 -10.67
C ARG A 321 11.61 -9.39 -11.40
N ASP A 322 10.54 -10.00 -11.90
CA ASP A 322 10.64 -11.25 -12.65
C ASP A 322 11.26 -10.99 -14.03
N GLU A 323 12.39 -11.62 -14.27
CA GLU A 323 13.20 -11.50 -15.50
C GLU A 323 12.47 -12.00 -16.74
N THR A 324 11.45 -12.85 -16.55
CA THR A 324 10.62 -13.35 -17.64
C THR A 324 9.63 -12.31 -18.16
N THR A 325 9.31 -11.31 -17.33
CA THR A 325 8.32 -10.26 -17.64
C THR A 325 8.99 -8.91 -17.85
N PHE A 326 10.03 -8.59 -17.07
CA PHE A 326 10.71 -7.30 -17.10
C PHE A 326 12.16 -7.44 -17.55
N ALA A 327 12.51 -6.84 -18.67
CA ALA A 327 13.92 -6.73 -19.08
C ALA A 327 14.69 -5.85 -18.06
N ASP A 328 15.90 -6.30 -17.66
CA ASP A 328 16.72 -5.60 -16.66
C ASP A 328 15.90 -5.18 -15.43
N PRO A 329 15.27 -6.11 -14.69
CA PRO A 329 14.25 -5.81 -13.69
C PRO A 329 14.80 -5.03 -12.50
N ASP A 330 16.09 -5.14 -12.20
CA ASP A 330 16.76 -4.41 -11.12
C ASP A 330 17.16 -2.99 -11.51
N ARG A 331 17.09 -2.64 -12.81
CA ARG A 331 17.31 -1.28 -13.28
C ARG A 331 16.07 -0.44 -13.05
N PHE A 332 16.24 0.73 -12.41
CA PHE A 332 15.22 1.77 -12.33
C PHE A 332 15.22 2.56 -13.65
N ASP A 333 14.13 2.50 -14.41
CA ASP A 333 14.00 3.12 -15.73
C ASP A 333 12.64 3.79 -15.86
N ILE A 334 12.59 5.11 -15.70
CA ILE A 334 11.35 5.89 -15.73
C ILE A 334 10.63 5.89 -17.09
N THR A 335 11.27 5.35 -18.11
CA THR A 335 10.71 5.24 -19.47
C THR A 335 10.33 3.81 -19.84
N ARG A 336 10.34 2.91 -18.86
CA ARG A 336 10.02 1.49 -19.06
C ARG A 336 8.65 1.30 -19.71
N THR A 337 8.64 0.61 -20.84
CA THR A 337 7.42 0.25 -21.58
C THR A 337 7.61 -1.07 -22.33
N PRO A 338 6.72 -2.09 -22.20
CA PRO A 338 5.59 -2.10 -21.25
C PRO A 338 6.04 -2.18 -19.78
N ASN A 339 5.17 -1.73 -18.85
CA ASN A 339 5.40 -1.83 -17.42
C ASN A 339 4.17 -2.45 -16.73
N PRO A 340 3.91 -3.76 -16.91
CA PRO A 340 2.73 -4.45 -16.38
C PRO A 340 2.88 -4.83 -14.89
N HIS A 341 3.31 -3.89 -14.05
CA HIS A 341 3.57 -4.18 -12.65
C HIS A 341 2.33 -4.61 -11.85
N VAL A 342 2.54 -5.38 -10.80
CA VAL A 342 1.50 -5.89 -9.89
C VAL A 342 1.49 -5.19 -8.53
N ALA A 343 2.02 -3.96 -8.42
CA ALA A 343 2.07 -3.20 -7.17
C ALA A 343 0.67 -2.88 -6.59
N PHE A 344 -0.38 -2.88 -7.42
CA PHE A 344 -1.77 -2.74 -7.00
C PHE A 344 -2.52 -4.08 -6.89
N GLY A 345 -1.80 -5.19 -6.85
CA GLY A 345 -2.31 -6.54 -7.02
C GLY A 345 -2.36 -6.95 -8.50
N GLY A 346 -2.42 -8.25 -8.77
CA GLY A 346 -2.41 -8.83 -10.13
C GLY A 346 -3.72 -8.68 -10.91
N GLY A 347 -4.63 -7.84 -10.47
CA GLY A 347 -6.00 -7.74 -11.00
C GLY A 347 -7.00 -8.54 -10.17
N GLY A 348 -8.18 -8.84 -10.77
CA GLY A 348 -9.22 -9.60 -10.08
C GLY A 348 -10.00 -8.77 -9.05
N THR A 349 -10.69 -9.48 -8.15
CA THR A 349 -11.66 -8.93 -7.22
C THR A 349 -11.04 -7.93 -6.23
N HIS A 350 -9.82 -8.20 -5.77
CA HIS A 350 -9.08 -7.40 -4.80
C HIS A 350 -8.08 -6.39 -5.41
N PHE A 351 -8.19 -6.08 -6.71
CA PHE A 351 -7.37 -5.01 -7.30
C PHE A 351 -7.52 -3.71 -6.50
N CYS A 352 -6.42 -3.01 -6.22
CA CYS A 352 -6.42 -1.82 -5.36
C CYS A 352 -7.52 -0.81 -5.74
N LEU A 353 -8.35 -0.45 -4.75
CA LEU A 353 -9.44 0.52 -4.93
C LEU A 353 -8.90 1.91 -5.24
N GLY A 354 -7.83 2.32 -4.55
CA GLY A 354 -7.19 3.63 -4.65
C GLY A 354 -6.18 3.77 -5.80
N ALA A 355 -6.05 2.79 -6.71
CA ALA A 355 -4.99 2.79 -7.71
C ALA A 355 -4.91 4.05 -8.58
N ASN A 356 -6.04 4.65 -8.94
CA ASN A 356 -6.07 5.92 -9.69
C ASN A 356 -5.73 7.11 -8.79
N LEU A 357 -6.20 7.10 -7.55
CA LEU A 357 -5.94 8.17 -6.59
C LEU A 357 -4.45 8.25 -6.24
N ALA A 358 -3.84 7.12 -5.90
CA ALA A 358 -2.41 7.03 -5.58
C ALA A 358 -1.51 7.57 -6.73
N ARG A 359 -1.89 7.31 -7.99
CA ARG A 359 -1.19 7.87 -9.17
C ARG A 359 -1.29 9.38 -9.24
N VAL A 360 -2.47 9.93 -8.97
CA VAL A 360 -2.69 11.39 -8.97
C VAL A 360 -1.91 12.05 -7.84
N GLU A 361 -1.99 11.50 -6.62
CA GLU A 361 -1.26 12.00 -5.46
C GLU A 361 0.26 11.97 -5.69
N ALA A 362 0.80 10.81 -6.10
CA ALA A 362 2.23 10.67 -6.36
C ALA A 362 2.68 11.62 -7.47
N SER A 363 1.92 11.73 -8.57
CA SER A 363 2.27 12.63 -9.68
C SER A 363 2.25 14.10 -9.26
N ALA A 364 1.27 14.53 -8.48
CA ALA A 364 1.17 15.90 -7.99
C ALA A 364 2.34 16.25 -7.07
N LEU A 365 2.64 15.37 -6.09
CA LEU A 365 3.71 15.62 -5.14
C LEU A 365 5.09 15.57 -5.80
N VAL A 366 5.37 14.57 -6.63
CA VAL A 366 6.62 14.49 -7.39
C VAL A 366 6.81 15.73 -8.28
N SER A 367 5.74 16.21 -8.93
CA SER A 367 5.81 17.42 -9.76
C SER A 367 6.22 18.66 -8.97
N GLU A 368 5.60 18.89 -7.79
CA GLU A 368 5.93 20.06 -6.95
C GLU A 368 7.33 19.95 -6.35
N VAL A 369 7.73 18.74 -5.90
CA VAL A 369 9.08 18.48 -5.38
C VAL A 369 10.14 18.76 -6.43
N LEU A 370 10.03 18.18 -7.63
CA LEU A 370 10.99 18.35 -8.72
C LEU A 370 11.04 19.79 -9.23
N ALA A 371 9.92 20.51 -9.19
CA ALA A 371 9.88 21.91 -9.62
C ALA A 371 10.61 22.84 -8.66
N ARG A 372 10.64 22.54 -7.35
CA ARG A 372 10.98 23.53 -6.30
C ARG A 372 12.09 23.11 -5.36
N MET A 373 12.25 21.83 -5.05
CA MET A 373 13.31 21.31 -4.18
C MET A 373 14.52 20.90 -5.04
N LYS A 374 15.17 21.87 -5.64
CA LYS A 374 16.29 21.66 -6.57
C LYS A 374 17.56 21.17 -5.85
N ASN A 375 18.35 20.36 -6.57
CA ASN A 375 19.58 19.78 -6.06
C ASN A 375 19.36 18.99 -4.75
N MET A 376 18.24 18.25 -4.67
CA MET A 376 17.89 17.47 -3.49
C MET A 376 18.88 16.31 -3.32
N GLU A 377 19.43 16.18 -2.12
CA GLU A 377 20.34 15.10 -1.73
C GLU A 377 20.09 14.68 -0.29
N LEU A 378 20.54 13.48 0.08
CA LEU A 378 20.46 13.02 1.47
C LEU A 378 21.32 13.89 2.39
N ALA A 379 20.73 14.31 3.52
CA ALA A 379 21.40 15.05 4.59
C ALA A 379 21.77 14.18 5.80
N GLY A 380 21.32 12.92 5.81
CA GLY A 380 21.55 11.96 6.88
C GLY A 380 21.20 10.53 6.45
N PRO A 381 21.26 9.58 7.37
CA PRO A 381 20.90 8.19 7.10
C PRO A 381 19.39 8.06 6.82
N VAL A 382 19.03 7.16 5.91
CA VAL A 382 17.64 6.78 5.68
C VAL A 382 17.26 5.70 6.69
N GLU A 383 16.24 5.96 7.51
CA GLU A 383 15.72 5.02 8.47
C GLU A 383 14.51 4.28 7.88
N ARG A 384 14.61 2.95 7.76
CA ARG A 384 13.53 2.11 7.22
C ARG A 384 12.56 1.69 8.31
N MET A 385 11.30 1.53 7.93
CA MET A 385 10.29 0.90 8.78
C MET A 385 10.67 -0.57 9.03
N GLN A 386 10.53 -1.02 10.27
CA GLN A 386 10.69 -2.42 10.62
C GLN A 386 9.37 -3.18 10.35
N SER A 387 9.03 -3.31 9.09
CA SER A 387 7.82 -3.98 8.66
C SER A 387 8.15 -5.06 7.62
N MET A 388 7.58 -6.25 7.79
CA MET A 388 7.62 -7.29 6.76
C MET A 388 6.46 -7.18 5.76
N PHE A 389 5.51 -6.28 6.01
CA PHE A 389 4.31 -6.09 5.18
C PHE A 389 4.40 -4.85 4.30
N ILE A 390 4.89 -3.73 4.84
CA ILE A 390 5.07 -2.47 4.14
C ILE A 390 6.56 -2.23 3.85
N ASN A 391 6.92 -2.04 2.59
CA ASN A 391 8.23 -1.57 2.17
C ASN A 391 8.29 -0.06 2.39
N GLY A 392 8.66 0.35 3.61
CA GLY A 392 8.53 1.73 4.05
C GLY A 392 9.84 2.37 4.51
N ILE A 393 9.83 3.69 4.47
CA ILE A 393 10.86 4.57 5.02
C ILE A 393 10.23 5.36 6.16
N HIS A 394 10.84 5.32 7.34
CA HIS A 394 10.37 6.05 8.51
C HIS A 394 10.86 7.49 8.50
N SER A 395 12.14 7.71 8.18
CA SER A 395 12.79 9.03 8.14
C SER A 395 13.77 9.11 6.97
N MET A 396 13.74 10.22 6.25
CA MET A 396 14.64 10.53 5.14
C MET A 396 15.05 12.00 5.19
N PRO A 397 16.08 12.35 5.96
CA PRO A 397 16.61 13.71 6.00
C PRO A 397 17.20 14.11 4.64
N VAL A 398 16.72 15.22 4.09
CA VAL A 398 17.17 15.75 2.80
C VAL A 398 17.56 17.22 2.94
N ARG A 399 18.48 17.67 2.09
CA ARG A 399 18.77 19.08 1.84
C ARG A 399 18.61 19.40 0.36
N PHE A 400 18.25 20.64 0.09
CA PHE A 400 17.99 21.13 -1.26
C PHE A 400 18.25 22.63 -1.33
N THR A 401 18.31 23.20 -2.53
CA THR A 401 18.44 24.65 -2.70
C THR A 401 17.19 25.35 -2.22
N PRO A 402 17.25 26.27 -1.21
CA PRO A 402 16.10 27.03 -0.75
C PRO A 402 15.46 27.84 -1.90
N ALA A 403 14.13 27.90 -1.88
CA ALA A 403 13.35 28.70 -2.82
C ALA A 403 12.22 29.44 -2.11
N SER A 404 11.70 30.49 -2.72
CA SER A 404 10.58 31.24 -2.14
C SER A 404 9.28 30.43 -2.20
N ARG A 405 8.42 30.64 -1.20
CA ARG A 405 7.03 30.16 -1.23
C ARG A 405 6.31 30.73 -2.47
N ARG A 406 5.43 29.92 -3.06
CA ARG A 406 4.46 30.46 -4.01
C ARG A 406 3.43 31.23 -3.19
N GLY A 407 3.40 32.56 -3.32
CA GLY A 407 2.43 33.38 -2.62
C GLY A 407 1.01 32.84 -2.81
N THR A 408 0.22 32.84 -1.74
CA THR A 408 -1.23 32.59 -1.79
C THR A 408 -1.84 33.55 -2.82
N ARG A 409 -2.44 33.00 -3.88
CA ARG A 409 -3.27 33.78 -4.82
C ARG A 409 -4.61 34.12 -4.22
#